data_73286da5ba781c410fb608a2b4793181
#
_entry.id   73286da5ba781c410fb608a2b4793181
#
_cell.length_a   1.000
_cell.length_b   1.000
_cell.length_c   1.000
_cell.angle_alpha   90.00
_cell.angle_beta   90.00
_cell.angle_gamma   90.00
#
_symmetry.space_group_name_H-M   'P 1'
#
loop_
_entity.id
_entity.type
_entity.pdbx_description
1 polymer ?
#
loop_
_entity_poly.entity_id
_entity_poly.type
_entity_poly.pdbx_seq_one_letter_code
_entity_poly.pdbx_strand_id
1 'polypeptide(L)'
;MINILNPIRGLGGDPDAVKVRRNRGGGLMAQFGVFKGRILFALVTICFISILGITGFAASDARAERYSAIVLDAESGRVLHAHEADTLRYPASLTKMMTLYMAFDALKEGRLKLDQRITVSKHAAGQPPSAIGLRPGSHLTVREAILAAVTKSANDATVALGEAIAGGSEAEFADMMTRRARQLGMA
;
A
#
# COMPACT_ATOMS: atom_id res chain seq x y z
N MET A 1 -35.91 20.19 -1.30
CA MET A 1 -37.39 20.23 -1.23
C MET A 1 -37.82 19.86 0.18
N ILE A 2 -38.50 20.83 0.81
CA ILE A 2 -39.42 20.75 1.95
C ILE A 2 -38.76 20.47 3.30
N ASN A 3 -38.46 21.45 4.17
CA ASN A 3 -39.14 22.57 4.82
C ASN A 3 -40.37 22.14 5.64
N ILE A 4 -40.43 22.52 6.89
CA ILE A 4 -41.56 23.01 7.72
C ILE A 4 -41.08 22.94 9.20
N LEU A 5 -40.71 24.06 9.81
CA LEU A 5 -41.46 25.12 10.52
C LEU A 5 -42.32 24.63 11.70
N ASN A 6 -41.87 24.90 12.92
CA ASN A 6 -42.38 25.94 13.87
C ASN A 6 -43.77 25.71 14.51
N PRO A 7 -44.10 26.53 15.47
CA PRO A 7 -43.68 26.70 16.86
C PRO A 7 -44.88 26.59 17.82
N ILE A 8 -44.74 26.57 19.13
CA ILE A 8 -45.78 27.09 20.04
C ILE A 8 -45.17 27.72 21.31
N ARG A 9 -45.63 28.90 21.49
CA ARG A 9 -45.59 29.83 22.62
C ARG A 9 -46.40 29.34 23.83
N GLY A 10 -46.04 29.84 24.99
CA GLY A 10 -47.04 30.42 25.82
C GLY A 10 -46.89 30.18 27.32
N LEU A 11 -46.63 31.28 28.03
CA LEU A 11 -47.26 31.75 29.28
C LEU A 11 -46.89 30.99 30.57
N GLY A 12 -46.38 31.54 31.59
CA GLY A 12 -46.61 32.84 32.23
C GLY A 12 -46.80 32.61 33.73
N GLY A 13 -46.38 33.52 34.59
CA GLY A 13 -46.74 33.55 36.00
C GLY A 13 -45.53 33.40 36.94
N ASP A 14 -45.11 34.34 37.34
CA ASP A 14 -44.88 35.39 38.30
C ASP A 14 -44.92 34.96 39.82
N PRO A 15 -44.53 35.84 40.66
CA PRO A 15 -43.33 35.77 41.50
C PRO A 15 -43.79 35.68 42.96
N ASP A 16 -42.94 35.18 43.79
CA ASP A 16 -42.84 35.77 45.15
C ASP A 16 -41.72 35.06 45.96
N ALA A 17 -40.76 35.83 46.23
CA ALA A 17 -39.97 35.96 47.43
C ALA A 17 -39.91 34.81 48.46
N VAL A 18 -38.79 34.16 48.52
CA VAL A 18 -38.23 33.80 49.83
C VAL A 18 -36.72 34.10 49.83
N LYS A 19 -36.40 35.18 50.51
CA LYS A 19 -35.04 35.56 50.88
C LYS A 19 -34.49 34.60 51.93
N VAL A 20 -33.69 33.62 51.54
CA VAL A 20 -32.88 32.84 52.46
C VAL A 20 -31.48 33.39 52.47
N ARG A 21 -31.15 33.96 53.59
CA ARG A 21 -29.81 34.45 53.96
C ARG A 21 -28.82 33.30 53.96
N ARG A 22 -27.96 33.19 52.96
CA ARG A 22 -26.90 32.19 52.91
C ARG A 22 -25.63 32.73 53.54
N ASN A 23 -25.29 32.09 54.61
CA ASN A 23 -24.08 32.24 55.41
C ASN A 23 -22.82 32.13 54.55
N ARG A 24 -21.94 33.14 54.61
CA ARG A 24 -20.61 33.14 54.00
C ARG A 24 -19.67 32.37 54.91
N GLY A 25 -19.36 31.15 54.52
CA GLY A 25 -18.29 30.40 55.17
C GLY A 25 -17.93 29.20 54.30
N GLY A 26 -16.91 29.31 53.43
CA GLY A 26 -16.47 28.17 52.65
C GLY A 26 -15.64 28.49 51.37
N GLY A 27 -15.00 29.67 51.33
CA GLY A 27 -14.33 30.11 50.11
C GLY A 27 -12.86 29.66 49.93
N LEU A 28 -12.23 29.01 50.90
CA LEU A 28 -10.80 28.75 50.81
C LEU A 28 -10.44 27.30 50.39
N MET A 29 -11.25 26.33 50.73
CA MET A 29 -10.98 24.91 50.37
C MET A 29 -11.31 24.57 48.93
N ALA A 30 -12.24 25.26 48.28
CA ALA A 30 -12.63 24.99 46.89
C ALA A 30 -11.58 25.47 45.85
N GLN A 31 -10.79 26.50 46.17
CA GLN A 31 -9.76 27.00 45.27
C GLN A 31 -8.54 26.09 45.16
N PHE A 32 -8.16 25.37 46.23
CA PHE A 32 -7.02 24.43 46.20
C PHE A 32 -7.29 23.16 45.40
N GLY A 33 -8.53 22.71 45.34
CA GLY A 33 -8.91 21.54 44.53
C GLY A 33 -8.84 21.77 43.03
N VAL A 34 -9.28 22.95 42.57
CA VAL A 34 -9.32 23.35 41.17
C VAL A 34 -7.89 23.59 40.64
N PHE A 35 -7.00 24.13 41.48
CA PHE A 35 -5.60 24.39 41.09
C PHE A 35 -4.82 23.09 40.92
N LYS A 36 -5.00 22.11 41.81
CA LYS A 36 -4.37 20.77 41.69
C LYS A 36 -4.87 20.01 40.46
N GLY A 37 -6.17 20.08 40.13
CA GLY A 37 -6.75 19.48 38.94
C GLY A 37 -6.21 20.06 37.62
N ARG A 38 -6.02 21.38 37.59
CA ARG A 38 -5.45 22.06 36.40
C ARG A 38 -3.99 21.74 36.16
N ILE A 39 -3.18 21.61 37.24
CA ILE A 39 -1.78 21.21 37.13
C ILE A 39 -1.65 19.75 36.68
N LEU A 40 -2.47 18.85 37.24
CA LEU A 40 -2.49 17.44 36.85
C LEU A 40 -2.91 17.26 35.38
N PHE A 41 -3.93 18.01 34.95
CA PHE A 41 -4.39 18.01 33.55
C PHE A 41 -3.30 18.51 32.60
N ALA A 42 -2.60 19.60 32.95
CA ALA A 42 -1.49 20.13 32.17
C ALA A 42 -0.32 19.15 32.07
N LEU A 43 0.03 18.48 33.15
CA LEU A 43 1.10 17.45 33.16
C LEU A 43 0.74 16.24 32.31
N VAL A 44 -0.51 15.76 32.39
CA VAL A 44 -1.00 14.66 31.55
C VAL A 44 -0.99 15.05 30.07
N THR A 45 -1.39 16.27 29.74
CA THR A 45 -1.39 16.77 28.35
C THR A 45 0.04 16.90 27.81
N ILE A 46 0.98 17.39 28.60
CA ILE A 46 2.40 17.48 28.22
C ILE A 46 3.00 16.09 28.04
N CYS A 47 2.72 15.12 28.92
CA CYS A 47 3.14 13.74 28.75
C CYS A 47 2.55 13.12 27.46
N PHE A 48 1.29 13.37 27.16
CA PHE A 48 0.63 12.85 25.95
C PHE A 48 1.24 13.43 24.67
N ILE A 49 1.52 14.73 24.65
CA ILE A 49 2.20 15.42 23.53
C ILE A 49 3.64 14.92 23.38
N SER A 50 4.35 14.66 24.49
CA SER A 50 5.72 14.14 24.45
C SER A 50 5.77 12.71 23.92
N ILE A 51 4.80 11.86 24.27
CA ILE A 51 4.68 10.47 23.75
C ILE A 51 4.32 10.48 22.26
N LEU A 52 3.41 11.35 21.80
CA LEU A 52 3.12 11.52 20.37
C LEU A 52 4.30 12.06 19.58
N GLY A 53 5.13 12.94 20.16
CA GLY A 53 6.32 13.48 19.51
C GLY A 53 7.43 12.45 19.32
N ILE A 54 7.57 11.49 20.22
CA ILE A 54 8.60 10.45 20.16
C ILE A 54 8.22 9.36 19.12
N THR A 55 6.94 9.06 18.95
CA THR A 55 6.48 8.07 17.96
C THR A 55 6.55 8.58 16.52
N GLY A 56 6.56 9.88 16.29
CA GLY A 56 6.68 10.47 14.95
C GLY A 56 8.09 10.42 14.35
N PHE A 57 9.14 10.34 15.18
CA PHE A 57 10.52 10.35 14.70
C PHE A 57 11.08 8.98 14.32
N ALA A 58 10.47 7.90 14.80
CA ALA A 58 10.95 6.53 14.52
C ALA A 58 10.45 5.95 13.17
N ALA A 59 9.54 6.63 12.47
CA ALA A 59 8.94 6.10 11.23
C ALA A 59 9.70 6.48 9.95
N SER A 60 10.67 7.39 10.00
CA SER A 60 11.42 7.84 8.82
C SER A 60 12.62 6.96 8.46
N ASP A 61 13.23 6.28 9.41
CA ASP A 61 14.42 5.47 9.15
C ASP A 61 14.11 4.09 8.56
N ALA A 62 12.94 3.51 8.85
CA ALA A 62 12.55 2.20 8.33
C ALA A 62 12.29 2.18 6.82
N ARG A 63 12.16 3.34 6.17
CA ARG A 63 11.91 3.46 4.73
C ARG A 63 13.19 3.65 3.92
N ALA A 64 14.26 4.17 4.56
CA ALA A 64 15.56 4.40 3.91
C ALA A 64 16.31 3.08 3.63
N GLU A 65 16.11 2.04 4.46
CA GLU A 65 16.79 0.74 4.32
C GLU A 65 16.33 -0.13 3.13
N ARG A 66 15.32 0.29 2.36
CA ARG A 66 14.77 -0.50 1.24
C ARG A 66 15.06 0.07 -0.14
N TYR A 67 15.83 1.13 -0.22
CA TYR A 67 16.15 1.76 -1.49
C TYR A 67 17.44 1.17 -2.05
N SER A 68 17.38 0.70 -3.30
CA SER A 68 18.54 0.34 -4.10
C SER A 68 18.41 0.95 -5.48
N ALA A 69 19.48 1.46 -6.03
CA ALA A 69 19.48 2.08 -7.34
C ALA A 69 20.81 1.85 -8.07
N ILE A 70 20.72 1.73 -9.38
CA ILE A 70 21.87 1.78 -10.28
C ILE A 70 21.50 2.58 -11.53
N VAL A 71 22.40 3.44 -11.99
CA VAL A 71 22.27 4.16 -13.25
C VAL A 71 23.49 3.82 -14.10
N LEU A 72 23.24 3.39 -15.32
CA LEU A 72 24.26 3.00 -16.26
C LEU A 72 24.21 3.92 -17.49
N ASP A 73 25.36 4.23 -18.03
CA ASP A 73 25.46 4.77 -19.38
C ASP A 73 25.12 3.66 -20.38
N ALA A 74 24.15 3.91 -21.26
CA ALA A 74 23.58 2.87 -22.12
C ALA A 74 24.52 2.39 -23.22
N GLU A 75 25.49 3.21 -23.61
CA GLU A 75 26.43 2.89 -24.68
C GLU A 75 27.66 2.17 -24.14
N SER A 76 28.25 2.69 -23.08
CA SER A 76 29.51 2.17 -22.51
C SER A 76 29.32 1.15 -21.39
N GLY A 77 28.13 1.02 -20.82
CA GLY A 77 27.86 0.22 -19.62
C GLY A 77 28.47 0.78 -18.35
N ARG A 78 29.02 1.99 -18.38
CA ARG A 78 29.67 2.62 -17.23
C ARG A 78 28.64 2.97 -16.17
N VAL A 79 28.91 2.61 -14.91
CA VAL A 79 28.10 2.98 -13.76
C VAL A 79 28.21 4.49 -13.53
N LEU A 80 27.11 5.22 -13.60
CA LEU A 80 27.02 6.65 -13.33
C LEU A 80 26.60 6.93 -11.89
N HIS A 81 25.78 6.06 -11.32
CA HIS A 81 25.34 6.10 -9.94
C HIS A 81 25.03 4.70 -9.44
N ALA A 82 25.39 4.39 -8.20
CA ALA A 82 25.03 3.16 -7.51
C ALA A 82 24.75 3.45 -6.03
N HIS A 83 23.66 2.90 -5.52
CA HIS A 83 23.31 2.90 -4.11
C HIS A 83 22.74 1.54 -3.76
N GLU A 84 23.38 0.83 -2.83
CA GLU A 84 22.99 -0.52 -2.41
C GLU A 84 22.68 -1.46 -3.61
N ALA A 85 23.40 -1.31 -4.72
CA ALA A 85 23.07 -1.94 -5.99
C ALA A 85 23.18 -3.49 -5.95
N ASP A 86 24.07 -4.02 -5.11
CA ASP A 86 24.31 -5.45 -4.94
C ASP A 86 23.63 -6.04 -3.70
N THR A 87 22.89 -5.21 -2.95
CA THR A 87 22.17 -5.68 -1.77
C THR A 87 20.97 -6.50 -2.18
N LEU A 88 20.79 -7.68 -1.56
CA LEU A 88 19.64 -8.54 -1.82
C LEU A 88 18.33 -7.82 -1.51
N ARG A 89 17.49 -7.65 -2.52
CA ARG A 89 16.19 -6.97 -2.44
C ARG A 89 15.14 -7.77 -3.21
N TYR A 90 13.89 -7.58 -2.82
CA TYR A 90 12.78 -8.02 -3.64
C TYR A 90 12.61 -7.04 -4.81
N PRO A 91 12.76 -7.47 -6.07
CA PRO A 91 12.75 -6.58 -7.23
C PRO A 91 11.35 -6.06 -7.58
N ALA A 92 10.31 -6.50 -6.86
CA ALA A 92 8.92 -6.12 -7.10
C ALA A 92 8.54 -6.31 -8.59
N SER A 93 7.92 -5.30 -9.22
CA SER A 93 7.50 -5.39 -10.62
C SER A 93 8.64 -5.50 -11.65
N LEU A 94 9.89 -5.26 -11.26
CA LEU A 94 11.02 -5.53 -12.14
C LEU A 94 11.13 -7.04 -12.49
N THR A 95 10.61 -7.93 -11.64
CA THR A 95 10.48 -9.36 -11.93
C THR A 95 9.77 -9.63 -13.28
N LYS A 96 8.81 -8.78 -13.66
CA LYS A 96 8.08 -8.90 -14.93
C LYS A 96 8.97 -8.72 -16.17
N MET A 97 10.12 -8.06 -16.04
CA MET A 97 11.09 -7.97 -17.12
C MET A 97 11.61 -9.36 -17.50
N MET A 98 11.88 -10.24 -16.51
CA MET A 98 12.28 -11.62 -16.77
C MET A 98 11.13 -12.42 -17.40
N THR A 99 9.90 -12.24 -16.94
CA THR A 99 8.72 -12.90 -17.57
C THR A 99 8.59 -12.50 -19.03
N LEU A 100 8.71 -11.22 -19.36
CA LEU A 100 8.63 -10.71 -20.73
C LEU A 100 9.81 -11.19 -21.58
N TYR A 101 11.01 -11.20 -21.02
CA TYR A 101 12.20 -11.73 -21.69
C TYR A 101 12.00 -13.19 -22.11
N MET A 102 11.53 -14.04 -21.18
CA MET A 102 11.26 -15.45 -21.46
C MET A 102 10.09 -15.65 -22.42
N ALA A 103 9.08 -14.76 -22.40
CA ALA A 103 7.99 -14.78 -23.36
C ALA A 103 8.48 -14.45 -24.78
N PHE A 104 9.37 -13.46 -24.93
CA PHE A 104 9.98 -13.12 -26.21
C PHE A 104 10.92 -14.22 -26.71
N ASP A 105 11.68 -14.89 -25.84
CA ASP A 105 12.45 -16.06 -26.20
C ASP A 105 11.54 -17.18 -26.71
N ALA A 106 10.42 -17.46 -26.00
CA ALA A 106 9.44 -18.48 -26.40
C ALA A 106 8.76 -18.15 -27.75
N LEU A 107 8.48 -16.87 -28.00
CA LEU A 107 7.96 -16.41 -29.31
C LEU A 107 8.98 -16.59 -30.42
N LYS A 108 10.26 -16.21 -30.17
CA LYS A 108 11.37 -16.35 -31.13
C LYS A 108 11.62 -17.82 -31.48
N GLU A 109 11.49 -18.71 -30.52
CA GLU A 109 11.67 -20.16 -30.69
C GLU A 109 10.41 -20.85 -31.24
N GLY A 110 9.32 -20.14 -31.44
CA GLY A 110 8.05 -20.69 -31.94
C GLY A 110 7.26 -21.54 -30.93
N ARG A 111 7.70 -21.55 -29.65
CA ARG A 111 6.98 -22.24 -28.55
C ARG A 111 5.69 -21.52 -28.16
N LEU A 112 5.62 -20.19 -28.38
CA LEU A 112 4.43 -19.38 -28.26
C LEU A 112 4.15 -18.66 -29.59
N LYS A 113 2.87 -18.24 -29.75
CA LYS A 113 2.44 -17.34 -30.82
C LYS A 113 1.67 -16.17 -30.22
N LEU A 114 1.78 -14.98 -30.82
CA LEU A 114 1.13 -13.76 -30.28
C LEU A 114 -0.39 -13.87 -30.21
N ASP A 115 -0.99 -14.57 -31.16
CA ASP A 115 -2.45 -14.81 -31.26
C ASP A 115 -2.90 -16.06 -30.49
N GLN A 116 -1.96 -16.83 -29.94
CA GLN A 116 -2.27 -18.00 -29.12
C GLN A 116 -3.08 -17.57 -27.89
N ARG A 117 -4.20 -18.27 -27.67
CA ARG A 117 -5.05 -18.09 -26.49
C ARG A 117 -4.47 -18.88 -25.32
N ILE A 118 -4.32 -18.21 -24.20
CA ILE A 118 -3.92 -18.81 -22.92
C ILE A 118 -5.11 -18.79 -21.96
N THR A 119 -5.29 -19.86 -21.19
CA THR A 119 -6.36 -19.99 -20.22
C THR A 119 -5.93 -19.37 -18.88
N VAL A 120 -6.79 -18.61 -18.27
CA VAL A 120 -6.57 -17.99 -16.96
C VAL A 120 -6.89 -18.99 -15.87
N SER A 121 -5.89 -19.39 -15.09
CA SER A 121 -6.06 -20.25 -13.92
C SER A 121 -6.78 -19.50 -12.77
N LYS A 122 -7.29 -20.23 -11.79
CA LYS A 122 -7.79 -19.64 -10.54
C LYS A 122 -6.67 -18.89 -9.80
N HIS A 123 -5.46 -19.41 -9.87
CA HIS A 123 -4.28 -18.82 -9.26
C HIS A 123 -3.92 -17.47 -9.90
N ALA A 124 -3.83 -17.42 -11.23
CA ALA A 124 -3.59 -16.18 -11.97
C ALA A 124 -4.67 -15.13 -11.71
N ALA A 125 -5.96 -15.52 -11.77
CA ALA A 125 -7.08 -14.61 -11.50
C ALA A 125 -7.13 -14.10 -10.05
N GLY A 126 -6.54 -14.82 -9.09
CA GLY A 126 -6.49 -14.45 -7.66
C GLY A 126 -5.31 -13.56 -7.29
N GLN A 127 -4.50 -13.13 -8.24
CA GLN A 127 -3.33 -12.31 -7.95
C GLN A 127 -3.71 -10.92 -7.41
N PRO A 128 -2.90 -10.37 -6.47
CA PRO A 128 -3.16 -9.04 -5.92
C PRO A 128 -2.97 -7.94 -6.97
N PRO A 129 -3.55 -6.77 -6.77
CA PRO A 129 -3.31 -5.59 -7.64
C PRO A 129 -1.81 -5.20 -7.69
N SER A 130 -1.34 -4.67 -8.81
CA SER A 130 -2.04 -4.25 -10.03
C SER A 130 -2.50 -5.44 -10.88
N ALA A 131 -3.72 -5.41 -11.36
CA ALA A 131 -4.33 -6.47 -12.17
C ALA A 131 -5.30 -5.85 -13.20
N ILE A 132 -5.65 -6.59 -14.24
CA ILE A 132 -6.69 -6.21 -15.21
C ILE A 132 -8.04 -6.87 -14.93
N GLY A 133 -8.14 -7.68 -13.85
CA GLY A 133 -9.37 -8.29 -13.40
C GLY A 133 -9.79 -9.52 -14.23
N LEU A 134 -8.83 -10.36 -14.58
CA LEU A 134 -9.09 -11.61 -15.30
C LEU A 134 -9.96 -12.55 -14.45
N ARG A 135 -10.84 -13.33 -15.14
CA ARG A 135 -11.70 -14.30 -14.48
C ARG A 135 -11.15 -15.71 -14.66
N PRO A 136 -11.26 -16.59 -13.64
CA PRO A 136 -10.88 -17.98 -13.78
C PRO A 136 -11.59 -18.65 -14.98
N GLY A 137 -10.85 -19.39 -15.80
CA GLY A 137 -11.38 -20.06 -16.99
C GLY A 137 -11.58 -19.15 -18.21
N SER A 138 -11.42 -17.83 -18.09
CA SER A 138 -11.40 -16.93 -19.23
C SER A 138 -10.11 -17.12 -20.04
N HIS A 139 -10.04 -16.45 -21.18
CA HIS A 139 -8.90 -16.53 -22.08
C HIS A 139 -8.44 -15.11 -22.43
N LEU A 140 -7.13 -14.96 -22.63
CA LEU A 140 -6.53 -13.81 -23.28
C LEU A 140 -5.46 -14.33 -24.25
N THR A 141 -5.09 -13.52 -25.21
CA THR A 141 -3.98 -13.85 -26.12
C THR A 141 -2.64 -13.57 -25.44
N VAL A 142 -1.57 -14.22 -25.91
CA VAL A 142 -0.19 -13.90 -25.48
C VAL A 142 0.12 -12.42 -25.68
N ARG A 143 -0.33 -11.82 -26.80
CA ARG A 143 -0.21 -10.38 -27.06
C ARG A 143 -0.86 -9.54 -25.98
N GLU A 144 -2.11 -9.83 -25.62
CA GLU A 144 -2.84 -9.11 -24.57
C GLU A 144 -2.17 -9.26 -23.22
N ALA A 145 -1.66 -10.46 -22.88
CA ALA A 145 -0.93 -10.69 -21.64
C ALA A 145 0.37 -9.84 -21.57
N ILE A 146 1.15 -9.81 -22.65
CA ILE A 146 2.36 -8.98 -22.76
C ILE A 146 2.00 -7.50 -22.60
N LEU A 147 0.98 -7.01 -23.33
CA LEU A 147 0.55 -5.60 -23.23
C LEU A 147 0.07 -5.25 -21.82
N ALA A 148 -0.71 -6.11 -21.17
CA ALA A 148 -1.17 -5.90 -19.80
C ALA A 148 0.01 -5.87 -18.79
N ALA A 149 1.00 -6.74 -18.97
CA ALA A 149 2.20 -6.75 -18.13
C ALA A 149 3.02 -5.45 -18.30
N VAL A 150 3.18 -4.95 -19.53
CA VAL A 150 4.00 -3.76 -19.82
C VAL A 150 3.29 -2.48 -19.41
N THR A 151 2.01 -2.31 -19.77
CA THR A 151 1.31 -1.02 -19.62
C THR A 151 0.68 -0.84 -18.25
N LYS A 152 0.17 -1.93 -17.66
CA LYS A 152 -0.56 -1.92 -16.38
C LYS A 152 0.24 -2.57 -15.25
N SER A 153 1.35 -3.23 -15.57
CA SER A 153 2.07 -4.09 -14.62
C SER A 153 1.16 -5.17 -14.01
N ALA A 154 0.23 -5.72 -14.79
CA ALA A 154 -0.84 -6.61 -14.36
C ALA A 154 -0.29 -7.95 -13.86
N ASN A 155 -0.51 -8.26 -12.57
CA ASN A 155 -0.03 -9.49 -11.94
C ASN A 155 -0.76 -10.72 -12.50
N ASP A 156 -2.09 -10.64 -12.62
CA ASP A 156 -2.94 -11.71 -13.14
C ASP A 156 -2.55 -12.14 -14.57
N ALA A 157 -2.33 -11.18 -15.47
CA ALA A 157 -1.91 -11.46 -16.83
C ALA A 157 -0.47 -11.98 -16.90
N THR A 158 0.42 -11.49 -16.02
CA THR A 158 1.82 -11.93 -15.96
C THR A 158 1.93 -13.37 -15.47
N VAL A 159 1.16 -13.74 -14.44
CA VAL A 159 1.12 -15.13 -13.95
C VAL A 159 0.52 -16.06 -15.00
N ALA A 160 -0.60 -15.69 -15.64
CA ALA A 160 -1.19 -16.50 -16.72
C ALA A 160 -0.20 -16.71 -17.87
N LEU A 161 0.61 -15.70 -18.22
CA LEU A 161 1.65 -15.84 -19.25
C LEU A 161 2.78 -16.76 -18.79
N GLY A 162 3.23 -16.66 -17.55
CA GLY A 162 4.24 -17.53 -16.96
C GLY A 162 3.79 -18.99 -16.90
N GLU A 163 2.56 -19.24 -16.45
CA GLU A 163 1.95 -20.56 -16.44
C GLU A 163 1.89 -21.16 -17.85
N ALA A 164 1.53 -20.36 -18.85
CA ALA A 164 1.49 -20.82 -20.24
C ALA A 164 2.89 -21.22 -20.78
N ILE A 165 3.95 -20.54 -20.36
CA ILE A 165 5.34 -20.86 -20.73
C ILE A 165 5.80 -22.15 -20.04
N ALA A 166 5.41 -22.36 -18.78
CA ALA A 166 5.87 -23.46 -17.93
C ALA A 166 4.93 -24.68 -17.94
N GLY A 167 3.89 -24.69 -18.76
CA GLY A 167 2.97 -25.82 -18.83
C GLY A 167 1.90 -25.87 -17.72
N GLY A 168 1.64 -24.75 -17.04
CA GLY A 168 0.53 -24.59 -16.09
C GLY A 168 0.91 -24.34 -14.63
N SER A 169 2.19 -24.16 -14.32
CA SER A 169 2.67 -23.95 -12.94
C SER A 169 3.50 -22.68 -12.80
N GLU A 170 3.07 -21.76 -11.93
CA GLU A 170 3.89 -20.58 -11.56
C GLU A 170 5.18 -20.99 -10.85
N ALA A 171 5.14 -21.99 -9.98
CA ALA A 171 6.33 -22.48 -9.28
C ALA A 171 7.39 -23.00 -10.28
N GLU A 172 6.98 -23.78 -11.26
CA GLU A 172 7.88 -24.24 -12.31
C GLU A 172 8.41 -23.09 -13.16
N PHE A 173 7.57 -22.09 -13.43
CA PHE A 173 8.00 -20.88 -14.12
C PHE A 173 9.05 -20.10 -13.30
N ALA A 174 8.87 -19.96 -11.99
CA ALA A 174 9.86 -19.31 -11.11
C ALA A 174 11.21 -20.04 -11.13
N ASP A 175 11.21 -21.37 -11.14
CA ASP A 175 12.43 -22.16 -11.31
C ASP A 175 13.08 -21.94 -12.68
N MET A 176 12.28 -21.84 -13.74
CA MET A 176 12.78 -21.49 -15.08
C MET A 176 13.40 -20.10 -15.09
N MET A 177 12.76 -19.10 -14.46
CA MET A 177 13.30 -17.74 -14.32
C MET A 177 14.65 -17.74 -13.59
N THR A 178 14.76 -18.49 -12.50
CA THR A 178 15.99 -18.61 -11.71
C THR A 178 17.12 -19.23 -12.56
N ARG A 179 16.85 -20.29 -13.29
CA ARG A 179 17.83 -20.88 -14.21
C ARG A 179 18.25 -19.88 -15.29
N ARG A 180 17.29 -19.13 -15.85
CA ARG A 180 17.58 -18.12 -16.88
C ARG A 180 18.41 -16.97 -16.34
N ALA A 181 18.10 -16.48 -15.14
CA ALA A 181 18.88 -15.44 -14.46
C ALA A 181 20.35 -15.85 -14.31
N ARG A 182 20.61 -17.09 -13.85
CA ARG A 182 21.97 -17.62 -13.73
C ARG A 182 22.69 -17.72 -15.09
N GLN A 183 22.00 -18.12 -16.15
CA GLN A 183 22.57 -18.14 -17.50
C GLN A 183 22.94 -16.75 -18.01
N LEU A 184 22.26 -15.71 -17.55
CA LEU A 184 22.54 -14.32 -17.85
C LEU A 184 23.61 -13.70 -16.94
N GLY A 185 24.19 -14.47 -16.02
CA GLY A 185 25.22 -14.01 -15.08
C GLY A 185 24.67 -13.26 -13.86
N MET A 186 23.38 -13.34 -13.60
CA MET A 186 22.80 -12.79 -12.37
C MET A 186 23.09 -13.73 -11.19
N ALA A 187 23.50 -13.15 -10.06
CA ALA A 187 23.86 -13.89 -8.84
C ALA A 187 22.66 -14.15 -7.92
#